data_b98932e437b32ffb9510448c54c8a880
#
_entry.id   b98932e437b32ffb9510448c54c8a880
#
_cell.length_a   1.000
_cell.length_b   1.000
_cell.length_c   1.000
_cell.angle_alpha   90.00
_cell.angle_beta   90.00
_cell.angle_gamma   90.00
#
_symmetry.space_group_name_H-M   'P 1'
#
loop_
_entity.id
_entity.type
_entity.pdbx_description
1 polymer ?
#
loop_
_entity_poly.entity_id
_entity_poly.type
_entity_poly.pdbx_seq_one_letter_code
_entity_poly.pdbx_strand_id
1 'polypeptide(L)'
;MDPNMNNNSYGGPIPGTDMSQSTPAPGMDPASPYNFANPGTNMNAGPVPAGNQPWTAQPAPKKKKDSKVASVLGIILLIGLAVFLIATAIVDLVSMSGVKKLASESVGSPDAGSYVELTSSFGGEAGTMKHTINFIPVGTEYYYILFNDDFTQAIFVRADKKLKNSFNSSGLTTSPVTVKGKIRTMDYKLKKELANDVNSMSANGIDVAMSDKGEYYFIDAMTTKISVLKLAGFGFLVIAIIFCFLLTKLPVTQPGEKSNQTQKSVYGAIAAIGFVAGAILILHIISTYY
;
A
#
# COMPACT_ATOMS: atom_id res chain seq x y z
N MET A 1 15.62 -49.45 35.47
CA MET A 1 17.05 -49.24 35.46
C MET A 1 17.29 -48.23 34.35
N ASP A 2 17.54 -47.13 34.61
CA ASP A 2 17.69 -45.88 35.26
C ASP A 2 17.13 -44.72 34.41
N PRO A 3 16.35 -43.84 34.96
CA PRO A 3 15.95 -42.62 34.25
C PRO A 3 16.94 -41.50 34.62
N ASN A 4 17.62 -40.92 33.67
CA ASN A 4 18.44 -39.74 33.93
C ASN A 4 17.71 -38.50 33.43
N MET A 5 16.97 -37.90 34.34
CA MET A 5 16.48 -36.54 34.26
C MET A 5 17.68 -35.58 34.34
N ASN A 6 17.88 -34.80 33.34
CA ASN A 6 18.77 -33.66 33.44
C ASN A 6 17.97 -32.35 33.29
N ASN A 7 17.60 -31.87 34.48
CA ASN A 7 16.99 -30.56 34.73
C ASN A 7 18.12 -29.52 34.72
N ASN A 8 18.30 -28.77 33.66
CA ASN A 8 19.14 -27.57 33.65
C ASN A 8 18.27 -26.31 33.63
N SER A 9 17.88 -25.97 34.87
CA SER A 9 17.38 -24.62 35.20
C SER A 9 18.58 -23.67 35.28
N TYR A 10 18.77 -22.83 34.28
CA TYR A 10 19.63 -21.66 34.36
C TYR A 10 18.79 -20.40 34.55
N GLY A 11 18.49 -20.12 35.81
CA GLY A 11 18.11 -18.79 36.26
C GLY A 11 19.39 -17.98 36.53
N GLY A 12 19.78 -17.12 35.59
CA GLY A 12 20.78 -16.09 35.82
C GLY A 12 20.11 -14.76 36.16
N PRO A 13 20.62 -14.02 37.18
CA PRO A 13 20.05 -12.75 37.57
C PRO A 13 20.33 -11.67 36.51
N ILE A 14 19.28 -10.93 36.15
CA ILE A 14 19.37 -9.73 35.33
C ILE A 14 20.07 -8.63 36.15
N PRO A 15 21.19 -8.04 35.69
CA PRO A 15 21.79 -6.89 36.35
C PRO A 15 20.84 -5.69 36.19
N GLY A 16 20.52 -5.09 37.34
CA GLY A 16 19.75 -3.86 37.40
C GLY A 16 20.46 -2.73 36.67
N THR A 17 19.75 -2.11 35.73
CA THR A 17 20.12 -0.82 35.18
C THR A 17 19.73 0.27 36.15
N ASP A 18 20.75 0.84 36.77
CA ASP A 18 20.71 2.08 37.56
C ASP A 18 20.14 3.21 36.67
N MET A 19 18.94 3.65 37.01
CA MET A 19 18.40 4.91 36.58
C MET A 19 18.85 6.00 37.57
N SER A 20 19.93 6.65 37.30
CA SER A 20 20.16 8.00 37.88
C SER A 20 21.31 8.65 37.14
N GLN A 21 20.95 9.58 36.26
CA GLN A 21 21.53 10.92 36.14
C GLN A 21 21.06 11.57 34.85
N SER A 22 19.95 12.29 34.96
CA SER A 22 19.57 13.31 34.02
C SER A 22 20.48 14.52 34.24
N THR A 23 21.43 14.73 33.36
CA THR A 23 22.14 15.99 33.22
C THR A 23 21.20 17.06 32.69
N PRO A 24 21.08 18.22 33.31
CA PRO A 24 20.27 19.32 32.79
C PRO A 24 20.97 19.95 31.59
N ALA A 25 20.20 20.17 30.52
CA ALA A 25 20.62 20.95 29.36
C ALA A 25 20.96 22.39 29.76
N PRO A 26 22.03 23.02 29.20
CA PRO A 26 22.39 24.39 29.51
C PRO A 26 21.43 25.36 28.87
N GLY A 27 20.87 26.22 29.69
CA GLY A 27 20.58 27.64 29.47
C GLY A 27 19.69 28.00 28.29
N MET A 28 18.36 27.91 28.46
CA MET A 28 17.48 28.88 27.82
C MET A 28 17.35 30.08 28.74
N ASP A 29 17.86 31.21 28.28
CA ASP A 29 17.65 32.51 28.94
C ASP A 29 16.16 32.85 28.92
N PRO A 30 15.53 33.05 30.07
CA PRO A 30 14.23 33.66 30.13
C PRO A 30 14.39 35.20 30.17
N ALA A 31 13.60 35.85 29.38
CA ALA A 31 13.33 37.28 29.45
C ALA A 31 14.05 38.19 28.44
N SER A 32 13.42 38.29 27.31
CA SER A 32 13.41 39.57 26.62
C SER A 32 12.06 40.25 26.94
N PRO A 33 12.02 41.30 27.77
CA PRO A 33 10.79 42.01 28.03
C PRO A 33 10.46 42.86 26.79
N TYR A 34 9.28 42.67 26.27
CA TYR A 34 8.67 43.56 25.31
C TYR A 34 8.61 45.00 25.94
N ASN A 35 9.48 45.89 25.46
CA ASN A 35 9.38 47.29 25.74
C ASN A 35 8.14 47.86 25.06
N PHE A 36 7.05 47.97 25.80
CA PHE A 36 5.96 48.86 25.46
C PHE A 36 6.49 50.29 25.62
N ALA A 37 6.85 50.91 24.51
CA ALA A 37 7.13 52.33 24.48
C ALA A 37 5.86 53.11 24.87
N ASN A 38 5.96 53.75 25.98
CA ASN A 38 5.03 54.73 26.55
C ASN A 38 4.76 55.83 25.51
N PRO A 39 3.50 56.17 25.18
CA PRO A 39 3.23 57.35 24.37
C PRO A 39 3.36 58.57 25.23
N GLY A 40 4.58 59.08 25.27
CA GLY A 40 4.84 60.45 25.86
C GLY A 40 4.21 61.49 25.00
N THR A 41 3.22 62.15 25.58
CA THR A 41 2.64 63.39 25.16
C THR A 41 3.72 64.42 24.81
N ASN A 42 3.81 64.75 23.52
CA ASN A 42 4.43 66.03 23.14
C ASN A 42 3.44 66.76 22.22
N MET A 43 2.60 67.57 22.86
CA MET A 43 1.85 68.65 22.21
C MET A 43 2.78 69.78 21.91
N ASN A 44 3.27 69.92 20.69
CA ASN A 44 3.53 71.17 20.02
C ASN A 44 4.14 70.93 18.63
N ALA A 45 3.28 70.80 17.63
CA ALA A 45 3.69 71.07 16.28
C ALA A 45 2.46 71.61 15.52
N GLY A 46 2.63 72.81 15.06
CA GLY A 46 1.63 73.56 14.34
C GLY A 46 1.15 72.89 13.03
N PRO A 47 0.15 73.55 12.39
CA PRO A 47 -0.50 72.94 11.23
C PRO A 47 0.48 72.77 10.06
N VAL A 48 0.81 71.53 9.73
CA VAL A 48 1.53 71.17 8.49
C VAL A 48 0.55 71.29 7.34
N PRO A 49 0.85 72.04 6.26
CA PRO A 49 -0.02 72.14 5.10
C PRO A 49 -0.18 70.76 4.49
N ALA A 50 -1.41 70.41 4.13
CA ALA A 50 -1.74 69.21 3.42
C ALA A 50 -1.05 69.15 2.04
N GLY A 51 0.18 68.68 2.04
CA GLY A 51 0.86 68.26 0.79
C GLY A 51 0.18 67.13 0.19
N ASN A 52 -0.35 67.24 -1.04
CA ASN A 52 -0.84 66.21 -1.88
C ASN A 52 0.23 65.12 -2.04
N GLN A 53 0.20 64.11 -1.19
CA GLN A 53 0.97 62.89 -1.48
C GLN A 53 0.25 62.16 -2.64
N PRO A 54 0.93 61.95 -3.77
CA PRO A 54 0.35 61.13 -4.82
C PRO A 54 0.15 59.73 -4.25
N TRP A 55 -1.10 59.29 -4.24
CA TRP A 55 -1.45 57.90 -3.96
C TRP A 55 -0.64 57.05 -4.92
N THR A 56 0.45 56.45 -4.45
CA THR A 56 1.11 55.40 -5.17
C THR A 56 0.11 54.25 -5.21
N ALA A 57 -0.55 54.07 -6.36
CA ALA A 57 -1.45 52.98 -6.60
C ALA A 57 -0.71 51.69 -6.25
N GLN A 58 -1.19 50.97 -5.24
CA GLN A 58 -0.69 49.65 -4.93
C GLN A 58 -0.67 48.83 -6.22
N PRO A 59 0.46 48.21 -6.59
CA PRO A 59 0.51 47.39 -7.81
C PRO A 59 -0.60 46.37 -7.72
N ALA A 60 -1.50 46.40 -8.69
CA ALA A 60 -2.60 45.41 -8.80
C ALA A 60 -2.02 44.02 -8.63
N PRO A 61 -2.63 43.17 -7.78
CA PRO A 61 -2.14 41.78 -7.60
C PRO A 61 -2.01 41.16 -8.94
N LYS A 62 -0.80 40.75 -9.33
CA LYS A 62 -0.52 40.03 -10.58
C LYS A 62 -1.45 38.83 -10.61
N LYS A 63 -2.44 38.85 -11.50
CA LYS A 63 -3.29 37.66 -11.79
C LYS A 63 -2.33 36.53 -12.05
N LYS A 64 -2.27 35.52 -11.16
CA LYS A 64 -1.60 34.28 -11.42
C LYS A 64 -2.21 33.77 -12.72
N LYS A 65 -1.40 33.65 -13.79
CA LYS A 65 -1.77 32.92 -14.98
C LYS A 65 -2.04 31.50 -14.49
N ASP A 66 -3.29 31.17 -14.31
CA ASP A 66 -3.71 29.79 -14.06
C ASP A 66 -3.15 28.97 -15.20
N SER A 67 -2.23 28.07 -14.88
CA SER A 67 -1.54 27.31 -15.90
C SER A 67 -2.54 26.25 -16.43
N LYS A 68 -3.33 26.65 -17.42
CA LYS A 68 -4.22 25.73 -18.16
C LYS A 68 -3.47 24.47 -18.59
N VAL A 69 -2.16 24.61 -18.85
CA VAL A 69 -1.24 23.53 -19.17
C VAL A 69 -1.12 22.51 -18.04
N ALA A 70 -0.97 22.92 -16.77
CA ALA A 70 -0.87 21.98 -15.65
C ALA A 70 -2.16 21.18 -15.44
N SER A 71 -3.33 21.83 -15.65
CA SER A 71 -4.63 21.14 -15.57
C SER A 71 -4.80 20.09 -16.68
N VAL A 72 -4.41 20.42 -17.90
CA VAL A 72 -4.48 19.49 -19.06
C VAL A 72 -3.54 18.31 -18.84
N LEU A 73 -2.31 18.56 -18.38
CA LEU A 73 -1.32 17.52 -18.10
C LEU A 73 -1.81 16.57 -16.99
N GLY A 74 -2.44 17.11 -15.94
CA GLY A 74 -3.05 16.33 -14.88
C GLY A 74 -4.17 15.41 -15.37
N ILE A 75 -5.04 15.89 -16.26
CA ILE A 75 -6.11 15.08 -16.85
C ILE A 75 -5.54 13.96 -17.73
N ILE A 76 -4.54 14.25 -18.57
CA ILE A 76 -3.88 13.25 -19.42
C ILE A 76 -3.26 12.13 -18.54
N LEU A 77 -2.59 12.51 -17.47
CA LEU A 77 -1.99 11.53 -16.53
C LEU A 77 -3.05 10.65 -15.87
N LEU A 78 -4.18 11.24 -15.45
CA LEU A 78 -5.30 10.49 -14.87
C LEU A 78 -5.92 9.52 -15.87
N ILE A 79 -6.11 9.93 -17.10
CA ILE A 79 -6.61 9.06 -18.18
C ILE A 79 -5.63 7.91 -18.43
N GLY A 80 -4.33 8.20 -18.54
CA GLY A 80 -3.30 7.17 -18.72
C GLY A 80 -3.30 6.14 -17.60
N LEU A 81 -3.42 6.60 -16.35
CA LEU A 81 -3.49 5.73 -15.17
C LEU A 81 -4.78 4.89 -15.16
N ALA A 82 -5.92 5.47 -15.50
CA ALA A 82 -7.18 4.76 -15.60
C ALA A 82 -7.13 3.66 -16.68
N VAL A 83 -6.59 3.96 -17.87
CA VAL A 83 -6.40 2.99 -18.95
C VAL A 83 -5.46 1.86 -18.52
N PHE A 84 -4.36 2.18 -17.81
CA PHE A 84 -3.45 1.18 -17.28
C PHE A 84 -4.14 0.23 -16.31
N LEU A 85 -4.94 0.75 -15.37
CA LEU A 85 -5.65 -0.07 -14.38
C LEU A 85 -6.66 -1.03 -15.05
N ILE A 86 -7.47 -0.52 -15.98
CA ILE A 86 -8.46 -1.37 -16.65
C ILE A 86 -7.80 -2.41 -17.55
N ALA A 87 -6.76 -2.05 -18.29
CA ALA A 87 -6.04 -2.97 -19.16
C ALA A 87 -5.44 -4.14 -18.36
N THR A 88 -4.75 -3.83 -17.25
CA THR A 88 -4.16 -4.86 -16.39
C THR A 88 -5.22 -5.71 -15.69
N ALA A 89 -6.35 -5.12 -15.27
CA ALA A 89 -7.46 -5.87 -14.67
C ALA A 89 -8.12 -6.83 -15.69
N ILE A 90 -8.32 -6.39 -16.94
CA ILE A 90 -8.86 -7.23 -18.00
C ILE A 90 -7.93 -8.42 -18.30
N VAL A 91 -6.62 -8.19 -18.40
CA VAL A 91 -5.64 -9.26 -18.62
C VAL A 91 -5.71 -10.30 -17.49
N ASP A 92 -5.80 -9.86 -16.24
CA ASP A 92 -5.93 -10.76 -15.11
C ASP A 92 -7.26 -11.55 -15.17
N LEU A 93 -8.39 -10.88 -15.46
CA LEU A 93 -9.71 -11.52 -15.58
C LEU A 93 -9.78 -12.54 -16.73
N VAL A 94 -9.19 -12.22 -17.87
CA VAL A 94 -9.11 -13.15 -19.00
C VAL A 94 -8.26 -14.38 -18.63
N SER A 95 -7.15 -14.18 -17.94
CA SER A 95 -6.34 -15.31 -17.47
C SER A 95 -7.10 -16.20 -16.47
N MET A 96 -7.99 -15.62 -15.66
CA MET A 96 -8.84 -16.37 -14.73
C MET A 96 -9.93 -17.21 -15.44
N SER A 97 -10.34 -16.85 -16.64
CA SER A 97 -11.35 -17.63 -17.39
C SER A 97 -10.81 -18.98 -17.87
N GLY A 98 -9.49 -19.14 -17.95
CA GLY A 98 -8.80 -20.35 -18.39
C GLY A 98 -8.21 -21.16 -17.22
N VAL A 99 -8.93 -21.34 -16.11
CA VAL A 99 -8.45 -22.09 -14.94
C VAL A 99 -8.12 -23.53 -15.33
N LYS A 100 -6.85 -23.92 -15.13
CA LYS A 100 -6.39 -25.30 -15.28
C LYS A 100 -6.36 -25.97 -13.92
N LYS A 101 -6.92 -27.17 -13.80
CA LYS A 101 -6.70 -27.99 -12.59
C LYS A 101 -5.25 -28.45 -12.58
N LEU A 102 -4.53 -28.11 -11.52
CA LEU A 102 -3.18 -28.59 -11.29
C LEU A 102 -3.29 -29.97 -10.62
N ALA A 103 -2.89 -31.01 -11.35
CA ALA A 103 -2.86 -32.37 -10.82
C ALA A 103 -1.80 -32.46 -9.70
N SER A 104 -2.03 -33.34 -8.73
CA SER A 104 -1.13 -33.54 -7.58
C SER A 104 0.31 -33.85 -8.04
N GLU A 105 0.46 -34.66 -9.08
CA GLU A 105 1.74 -35.06 -9.69
C GLU A 105 2.46 -33.93 -10.45
N SER A 106 1.76 -32.82 -10.76
CA SER A 106 2.31 -31.68 -11.53
C SER A 106 2.64 -30.48 -10.65
N VAL A 107 2.59 -30.63 -9.33
CA VAL A 107 2.80 -29.54 -8.37
C VAL A 107 4.23 -28.99 -8.48
N GLY A 108 5.22 -29.85 -8.75
CA GLY A 108 6.64 -29.47 -8.82
C GLY A 108 7.04 -28.65 -10.05
N SER A 109 6.27 -28.72 -11.16
CA SER A 109 6.61 -28.02 -12.42
C SER A 109 5.38 -27.41 -13.10
N PRO A 110 4.75 -26.41 -12.46
CA PRO A 110 3.59 -25.74 -13.03
C PRO A 110 3.98 -24.77 -14.14
N ASP A 111 3.08 -24.54 -15.10
CA ASP A 111 3.28 -23.54 -16.16
C ASP A 111 3.29 -22.11 -15.59
N ALA A 112 4.36 -21.36 -15.75
CA ALA A 112 4.48 -19.97 -15.34
C ALA A 112 3.41 -19.09 -15.99
N GLY A 113 2.80 -18.21 -15.21
CA GLY A 113 1.77 -17.28 -15.67
C GLY A 113 0.39 -17.88 -15.89
N SER A 114 0.25 -19.21 -15.83
CA SER A 114 -1.05 -19.87 -15.90
C SER A 114 -1.90 -19.60 -14.66
N TYR A 115 -3.22 -19.65 -14.80
CA TYR A 115 -4.16 -19.59 -13.69
C TYR A 115 -4.60 -21.02 -13.35
N VAL A 116 -4.34 -21.43 -12.11
CA VAL A 116 -4.52 -22.83 -11.69
C VAL A 116 -5.48 -22.95 -10.51
N GLU A 117 -6.06 -24.13 -10.39
CA GLU A 117 -6.78 -24.60 -9.22
C GLU A 117 -6.07 -25.82 -8.66
N LEU A 118 -5.56 -25.72 -7.44
CA LEU A 118 -4.93 -26.80 -6.70
C LEU A 118 -5.79 -27.16 -5.50
N THR A 119 -6.05 -28.46 -5.33
CA THR A 119 -6.67 -29.00 -4.12
C THR A 119 -5.64 -29.87 -3.40
N SER A 120 -5.44 -29.63 -2.12
CA SER A 120 -4.50 -30.39 -1.29
C SER A 120 -5.11 -30.68 0.08
N SER A 121 -4.81 -31.85 0.61
CA SER A 121 -5.15 -32.27 1.97
C SER A 121 -4.02 -31.99 2.98
N PHE A 122 -2.86 -31.52 2.49
CA PHE A 122 -1.66 -31.33 3.30
C PHE A 122 -1.08 -29.95 3.05
N GLY A 123 -0.74 -29.26 4.14
CA GLY A 123 -0.13 -27.95 4.03
C GLY A 123 0.06 -27.29 5.37
N GLY A 124 0.67 -26.14 5.37
CA GLY A 124 0.96 -25.37 6.58
C GLY A 124 1.30 -23.91 6.30
N GLU A 125 1.50 -23.17 7.37
CA GLU A 125 1.98 -21.80 7.30
C GLU A 125 3.48 -21.80 7.02
N ALA A 126 3.92 -21.10 5.97
CA ALA A 126 5.33 -20.92 5.66
C ALA A 126 5.88 -19.64 6.30
N GLY A 127 5.17 -18.55 6.15
CA GLY A 127 5.63 -17.30 6.71
C GLY A 127 4.75 -16.10 6.38
N THR A 128 5.21 -14.93 6.82
CA THR A 128 4.54 -13.67 6.55
C THR A 128 5.55 -12.62 6.11
N MET A 129 5.19 -11.86 5.07
CA MET A 129 5.98 -10.72 4.62
C MET A 129 5.25 -9.43 4.95
N LYS A 130 5.92 -8.54 5.68
CA LYS A 130 5.40 -7.21 6.02
C LYS A 130 5.91 -6.18 5.01
N HIS A 131 5.00 -5.39 4.49
CA HIS A 131 5.32 -4.28 3.60
C HIS A 131 5.25 -2.96 4.36
N THR A 132 6.26 -2.13 4.15
CA THR A 132 6.33 -0.78 4.74
C THR A 132 6.67 0.24 3.66
N ILE A 133 6.00 1.39 3.68
CA ILE A 133 6.38 2.56 2.89
C ILE A 133 6.80 3.65 3.87
N ASN A 134 8.04 4.12 3.77
CA ASN A 134 8.59 5.12 4.70
C ASN A 134 8.32 4.77 6.17
N PHE A 135 8.60 3.52 6.56
CA PHE A 135 8.38 2.93 7.90
C PHE A 135 6.91 2.77 8.32
N ILE A 136 5.95 3.15 7.50
CA ILE A 136 4.51 2.95 7.75
C ILE A 136 4.13 1.55 7.26
N PRO A 137 3.58 0.66 8.11
CA PRO A 137 3.12 -0.64 7.68
C PRO A 137 1.91 -0.47 6.75
N VAL A 138 2.00 -0.98 5.52
CA VAL A 138 0.96 -0.87 4.49
C VAL A 138 0.27 -2.19 4.20
N GLY A 139 0.86 -3.31 4.61
CA GLY A 139 0.26 -4.62 4.39
C GLY A 139 1.07 -5.77 4.99
N THR A 140 0.42 -6.92 5.09
CA THR A 140 1.06 -8.20 5.46
C THR A 140 0.57 -9.24 4.47
N GLU A 141 1.48 -9.93 3.83
CA GLU A 141 1.23 -11.09 2.99
C GLU A 141 1.43 -12.35 3.79
N TYR A 142 0.62 -13.35 3.53
CA TYR A 142 0.66 -14.65 4.19
C TYR A 142 1.02 -15.70 3.16
N TYR A 143 2.04 -16.48 3.46
CA TYR A 143 2.51 -17.57 2.63
C TYR A 143 2.28 -18.90 3.32
N TYR A 144 1.80 -19.85 2.55
CA TYR A 144 1.50 -21.21 2.96
C TYR A 144 2.26 -22.15 2.06
N ILE A 145 2.43 -23.39 2.50
CA ILE A 145 2.94 -24.50 1.71
C ILE A 145 1.81 -25.49 1.52
N LEU A 146 1.59 -25.94 0.30
CA LEU A 146 0.73 -27.07 -0.02
C LEU A 146 1.56 -28.19 -0.63
N PHE A 147 1.31 -29.40 -0.18
CA PHE A 147 2.00 -30.60 -0.64
C PHE A 147 1.11 -31.39 -1.60
N ASN A 148 1.74 -32.17 -2.48
CA ASN A 148 1.04 -33.21 -3.20
C ASN A 148 0.67 -34.37 -2.25
N ASP A 149 -0.13 -35.32 -2.75
CA ASP A 149 -0.66 -36.38 -1.90
C ASP A 149 0.43 -37.33 -1.37
N ASP A 150 1.56 -37.47 -2.08
CA ASP A 150 2.68 -38.34 -1.74
C ASP A 150 3.79 -37.64 -0.92
N PHE A 151 3.64 -36.37 -0.61
CA PHE A 151 4.67 -35.54 0.06
C PHE A 151 6.02 -35.47 -0.66
N THR A 152 6.03 -35.68 -1.97
CA THR A 152 7.25 -35.60 -2.79
C THR A 152 7.44 -34.23 -3.41
N GLN A 153 6.36 -33.47 -3.54
CA GLN A 153 6.37 -32.13 -4.16
C GLN A 153 5.61 -31.13 -3.30
N ALA A 154 6.07 -29.87 -3.34
CA ALA A 154 5.44 -28.77 -2.63
C ALA A 154 5.41 -27.50 -3.47
N ILE A 155 4.39 -26.68 -3.25
CA ILE A 155 4.29 -25.35 -3.84
C ILE A 155 3.88 -24.33 -2.79
N PHE A 156 4.51 -23.15 -2.83
CA PHE A 156 4.08 -22.04 -1.99
C PHE A 156 2.81 -21.40 -2.52
N VAL A 157 2.01 -20.86 -1.61
CA VAL A 157 0.76 -20.19 -1.93
C VAL A 157 0.70 -18.87 -1.17
N ARG A 158 0.50 -17.76 -1.86
CA ARG A 158 0.14 -16.49 -1.26
C ARG A 158 -1.37 -16.38 -1.16
N ALA A 159 -1.92 -16.31 0.05
CA ALA A 159 -3.35 -16.27 0.28
C ALA A 159 -3.75 -15.38 1.46
N ASP A 160 -5.05 -15.24 1.69
CA ASP A 160 -5.56 -14.53 2.87
C ASP A 160 -5.17 -15.23 4.18
N LYS A 161 -5.05 -14.45 5.26
CA LYS A 161 -4.83 -14.97 6.63
C LYS A 161 -5.83 -16.06 7.03
N LYS A 162 -7.03 -16.02 6.46
CA LYS A 162 -8.08 -17.01 6.74
C LYS A 162 -7.68 -18.44 6.40
N LEU A 163 -6.79 -18.63 5.42
CA LEU A 163 -6.34 -19.97 5.02
C LEU A 163 -5.63 -20.72 6.16
N LYS A 164 -4.98 -19.98 7.08
CA LYS A 164 -4.36 -20.55 8.29
C LYS A 164 -5.33 -21.41 9.09
N ASN A 165 -6.60 -21.00 9.19
CA ASN A 165 -7.62 -21.70 9.95
C ASN A 165 -8.03 -23.06 9.33
N SER A 166 -7.60 -23.32 8.11
CA SER A 166 -7.86 -24.59 7.41
C SER A 166 -6.85 -25.68 7.79
N PHE A 167 -5.74 -25.34 8.46
CA PHE A 167 -4.71 -26.26 8.87
C PHE A 167 -4.78 -26.51 10.38
N ASN A 168 -4.57 -27.74 10.79
CA ASN A 168 -4.37 -28.11 12.20
C ASN A 168 -2.88 -28.01 12.58
N SER A 169 -2.56 -28.27 13.84
CA SER A 169 -1.19 -28.28 14.33
C SER A 169 -0.28 -29.34 13.70
N SER A 170 -0.85 -30.33 13.04
CA SER A 170 -0.11 -31.39 12.34
C SER A 170 0.11 -31.11 10.86
N GLY A 171 -0.29 -29.93 10.37
CA GLY A 171 -0.20 -29.59 8.94
C GLY A 171 -1.25 -30.27 8.06
N LEU A 172 -2.19 -31.00 8.65
CA LEU A 172 -3.30 -31.60 7.95
C LEU A 172 -4.45 -30.61 7.83
N THR A 173 -5.17 -30.65 6.74
CA THR A 173 -6.40 -29.87 6.61
C THR A 173 -7.57 -30.63 7.25
N THR A 174 -8.54 -29.91 7.80
CA THR A 174 -9.79 -30.52 8.30
C THR A 174 -10.68 -31.03 7.16
N SER A 175 -10.48 -30.47 5.97
CA SER A 175 -11.04 -30.91 4.69
C SER A 175 -10.08 -30.43 3.59
N PRO A 176 -10.05 -31.08 2.41
CA PRO A 176 -9.17 -30.65 1.33
C PRO A 176 -9.33 -29.16 1.03
N VAL A 177 -8.22 -28.45 1.01
CA VAL A 177 -8.16 -27.01 0.73
C VAL A 177 -8.00 -26.80 -0.75
N THR A 178 -8.90 -26.05 -1.37
CA THR A 178 -8.81 -25.67 -2.78
C THR A 178 -8.36 -24.21 -2.89
N VAL A 179 -7.25 -24.00 -3.59
CA VAL A 179 -6.68 -22.69 -3.86
C VAL A 179 -6.71 -22.41 -5.35
N LYS A 180 -7.16 -21.22 -5.74
CA LYS A 180 -7.16 -20.75 -7.13
C LYS A 180 -6.29 -19.52 -7.23
N GLY A 181 -5.36 -19.51 -8.17
CA GLY A 181 -4.45 -18.38 -8.31
C GLY A 181 -3.58 -18.46 -9.55
N LYS A 182 -2.81 -17.40 -9.77
CA LYS A 182 -1.86 -17.32 -10.88
C LYS A 182 -0.49 -17.83 -10.43
N ILE A 183 0.13 -18.68 -11.24
CA ILE A 183 1.52 -19.09 -11.02
C ILE A 183 2.43 -17.90 -11.28
N ARG A 184 3.25 -17.57 -10.27
CA ARG A 184 4.25 -16.51 -10.34
C ARG A 184 5.62 -17.02 -9.89
N THR A 185 6.67 -16.40 -10.40
CA THR A 185 8.03 -16.62 -9.90
C THR A 185 8.25 -15.81 -8.61
N MET A 186 9.03 -16.39 -7.69
CA MET A 186 9.44 -15.68 -6.47
C MET A 186 10.50 -14.64 -6.82
N ASP A 187 10.32 -13.42 -6.32
CA ASP A 187 11.37 -12.42 -6.35
C ASP A 187 12.51 -12.77 -5.36
N TYR A 188 13.61 -12.02 -5.44
CA TYR A 188 14.78 -12.25 -4.58
C TYR A 188 14.44 -12.12 -3.09
N LYS A 189 13.57 -11.18 -2.72
CA LYS A 189 13.22 -10.92 -1.32
C LYS A 189 12.39 -12.07 -0.75
N LEU A 190 11.36 -12.51 -1.49
CA LEU A 190 10.54 -13.65 -1.09
C LEU A 190 11.35 -14.93 -1.01
N LYS A 191 12.23 -15.17 -1.98
CA LYS A 191 13.14 -16.33 -1.98
C LYS A 191 14.03 -16.34 -0.73
N LYS A 192 14.54 -15.18 -0.30
CA LYS A 192 15.36 -15.05 0.91
C LYS A 192 14.57 -15.34 2.19
N GLU A 193 13.34 -14.82 2.28
CA GLU A 193 12.46 -15.04 3.44
C GLU A 193 12.05 -16.51 3.59
N LEU A 194 11.80 -17.20 2.50
CA LEU A 194 11.37 -18.61 2.49
C LEU A 194 12.53 -19.60 2.32
N ALA A 195 13.78 -19.14 2.32
CA ALA A 195 14.95 -19.98 2.06
C ALA A 195 15.09 -21.14 3.06
N ASN A 196 14.79 -20.91 4.34
CA ASN A 196 14.85 -21.96 5.34
C ASN A 196 13.82 -23.07 5.09
N ASP A 197 12.61 -22.70 4.68
CA ASP A 197 11.56 -23.67 4.36
C ASP A 197 11.92 -24.46 3.12
N VAL A 198 12.41 -23.79 2.06
CA VAL A 198 12.90 -24.44 0.84
C VAL A 198 14.02 -25.43 1.15
N ASN A 199 15.03 -25.00 1.91
CA ASN A 199 16.18 -25.86 2.27
C ASN A 199 15.74 -27.05 3.12
N SER A 200 14.82 -26.83 4.08
CA SER A 200 14.29 -27.90 4.92
C SER A 200 13.51 -28.95 4.09
N MET A 201 12.69 -28.51 3.16
CA MET A 201 11.95 -29.41 2.26
C MET A 201 12.91 -30.21 1.36
N SER A 202 13.87 -29.54 0.73
CA SER A 202 14.86 -30.20 -0.12
C SER A 202 15.71 -31.21 0.66
N ALA A 203 16.08 -30.92 1.91
CA ALA A 203 16.80 -31.85 2.78
C ALA A 203 15.98 -33.10 3.12
N ASN A 204 14.65 -33.00 3.11
CA ASN A 204 13.73 -34.12 3.32
C ASN A 204 13.29 -34.80 2.03
N GLY A 205 13.92 -34.48 0.87
CA GLY A 205 13.58 -35.09 -0.42
C GLY A 205 12.28 -34.61 -1.03
N ILE A 206 11.81 -33.42 -0.62
CA ILE A 206 10.60 -32.80 -1.17
C ILE A 206 11.01 -31.76 -2.21
N ASP A 207 10.56 -31.94 -3.44
CA ASP A 207 10.82 -31.02 -4.54
C ASP A 207 9.89 -29.81 -4.45
N VAL A 208 10.48 -28.63 -4.32
CA VAL A 208 9.72 -27.36 -4.34
C VAL A 208 9.51 -26.93 -5.78
N ALA A 209 8.29 -26.52 -6.12
CA ALA A 209 7.91 -26.07 -7.45
C ALA A 209 8.91 -25.05 -8.01
N MET A 210 9.57 -25.42 -9.10
CA MET A 210 10.67 -24.68 -9.68
C MET A 210 10.68 -24.75 -11.21
N SER A 211 11.15 -23.69 -11.86
CA SER A 211 11.38 -23.67 -13.31
C SER A 211 12.67 -24.39 -13.69
N ASP A 212 12.81 -24.71 -14.96
CA ASP A 212 14.06 -25.24 -15.54
C ASP A 212 15.27 -24.28 -15.35
N LYS A 213 15.00 -23.00 -15.08
CA LYS A 213 16.01 -21.96 -14.81
C LYS A 213 16.37 -21.82 -13.35
N GLY A 214 15.80 -22.64 -12.45
CA GLY A 214 16.04 -22.57 -11.01
C GLY A 214 15.29 -21.44 -10.29
N GLU A 215 14.21 -20.93 -10.88
CA GLU A 215 13.33 -19.96 -10.25
C GLU A 215 12.19 -20.68 -9.55
N TYR A 216 11.99 -20.42 -8.26
CA TYR A 216 10.88 -20.99 -7.51
C TYR A 216 9.55 -20.34 -7.91
N TYR A 217 8.51 -21.16 -7.93
CA TYR A 217 7.14 -20.76 -8.22
C TYR A 217 6.28 -20.71 -6.96
N PHE A 218 5.26 -19.85 -7.01
CA PHE A 218 4.17 -19.84 -6.04
C PHE A 218 2.83 -19.56 -6.72
N ILE A 219 1.74 -20.01 -6.10
CA ILE A 219 0.38 -19.68 -6.49
C ILE A 219 -0.03 -18.39 -5.82
N ASP A 220 -0.31 -17.36 -6.60
CA ASP A 220 -0.84 -16.09 -6.10
C ASP A 220 -2.37 -16.12 -6.07
N ALA A 221 -2.95 -16.59 -4.98
CA ALA A 221 -4.39 -16.63 -4.79
C ALA A 221 -5.02 -15.25 -4.54
N MET A 222 -4.20 -14.22 -4.34
CA MET A 222 -4.68 -12.85 -4.17
C MET A 222 -4.98 -12.14 -5.50
N THR A 223 -4.62 -12.74 -6.64
CA THR A 223 -4.80 -12.15 -7.98
C THR A 223 -6.23 -11.66 -8.23
N THR A 224 -7.25 -12.43 -7.86
CA THR A 224 -8.66 -12.04 -8.02
C THR A 224 -8.99 -10.78 -7.22
N LYS A 225 -8.57 -10.74 -5.97
CA LYS A 225 -8.80 -9.61 -5.07
C LYS A 225 -8.13 -8.34 -5.59
N ILE A 226 -6.91 -8.47 -6.12
CA ILE A 226 -6.15 -7.40 -6.74
C ILE A 226 -6.90 -6.85 -7.96
N SER A 227 -7.41 -7.73 -8.82
CA SER A 227 -8.12 -7.31 -10.04
C SER A 227 -9.41 -6.56 -9.70
N VAL A 228 -10.13 -6.98 -8.66
CA VAL A 228 -11.30 -6.24 -8.14
C VAL A 228 -10.90 -4.86 -7.62
N LEU A 229 -9.79 -4.76 -6.89
CA LEU A 229 -9.27 -3.47 -6.40
C LEU A 229 -8.83 -2.56 -7.55
N LYS A 230 -8.20 -3.12 -8.60
CA LYS A 230 -7.86 -2.35 -9.83
C LYS A 230 -9.11 -1.79 -10.51
N LEU A 231 -10.17 -2.59 -10.63
CA LEU A 231 -11.46 -2.14 -11.21
C LEU A 231 -12.12 -1.06 -10.35
N ALA A 232 -12.09 -1.20 -9.03
CA ALA A 232 -12.59 -0.18 -8.12
C ALA A 232 -11.79 1.14 -8.24
N GLY A 233 -10.46 1.05 -8.27
CA GLY A 233 -9.57 2.20 -8.49
C GLY A 233 -9.84 2.90 -9.82
N PHE A 234 -10.01 2.13 -10.91
CA PHE A 234 -10.43 2.66 -12.20
C PHE A 234 -11.78 3.40 -12.10
N GLY A 235 -12.77 2.82 -11.44
CA GLY A 235 -14.09 3.45 -11.24
C GLY A 235 -13.98 4.81 -10.54
N PHE A 236 -13.20 4.91 -9.45
CA PHE A 236 -12.97 6.17 -8.75
C PHE A 236 -12.27 7.22 -9.62
N LEU A 237 -11.29 6.81 -10.42
CA LEU A 237 -10.60 7.72 -11.33
C LEU A 237 -11.53 8.22 -12.46
N VAL A 238 -12.37 7.36 -13.01
CA VAL A 238 -13.37 7.76 -14.00
C VAL A 238 -14.34 8.79 -13.42
N ILE A 239 -14.84 8.57 -12.22
CA ILE A 239 -15.69 9.54 -11.52
C ILE A 239 -14.95 10.88 -11.36
N ALA A 240 -13.70 10.86 -10.90
CA ALA A 240 -12.89 12.08 -10.75
C ALA A 240 -12.74 12.83 -12.08
N ILE A 241 -12.45 12.13 -13.19
CA ILE A 241 -12.31 12.70 -14.52
C ILE A 241 -13.62 13.35 -14.99
N ILE A 242 -14.76 12.65 -14.83
CA ILE A 242 -16.08 13.16 -15.22
C ILE A 242 -16.38 14.46 -14.46
N PHE A 243 -16.20 14.48 -13.13
CA PHE A 243 -16.46 15.67 -12.35
C PHE A 243 -15.48 16.81 -12.62
N CYS A 244 -14.19 16.50 -12.89
CA CYS A 244 -13.24 17.51 -13.39
C CYS A 244 -13.72 18.13 -14.73
N PHE A 245 -14.21 17.29 -15.66
CA PHE A 245 -14.73 17.79 -16.94
C PHE A 245 -15.99 18.65 -16.74
N LEU A 246 -16.91 18.23 -15.89
CA LEU A 246 -18.10 19.02 -15.56
C LEU A 246 -17.74 20.39 -14.96
N LEU A 247 -16.70 20.44 -14.10
CA LEU A 247 -16.20 21.71 -13.56
C LEU A 247 -15.74 22.69 -14.66
N THR A 248 -15.14 22.17 -15.74
CA THR A 248 -14.70 23.04 -16.86
C THR A 248 -15.86 23.60 -17.68
N LYS A 249 -17.01 22.95 -17.62
CA LYS A 249 -18.23 23.36 -18.36
C LYS A 249 -19.10 24.34 -17.59
N LEU A 250 -18.90 24.47 -16.27
CA LEU A 250 -19.66 25.45 -15.50
C LEU A 250 -19.24 26.87 -15.85
N PRO A 251 -20.20 27.78 -16.03
CA PRO A 251 -19.91 29.18 -16.35
C PRO A 251 -19.06 29.81 -15.24
N VAL A 252 -18.26 30.79 -15.61
CA VAL A 252 -17.49 31.57 -14.64
C VAL A 252 -18.47 32.29 -13.73
N THR A 253 -18.38 32.03 -12.43
CA THR A 253 -19.26 32.60 -11.42
C THR A 253 -19.11 34.10 -11.41
N GLN A 254 -20.18 34.84 -11.64
CA GLN A 254 -20.18 36.29 -11.43
C GLN A 254 -20.22 36.60 -9.92
N PRO A 255 -19.63 37.73 -9.48
CA PRO A 255 -19.70 38.13 -8.07
C PRO A 255 -21.17 38.27 -7.65
N GLY A 256 -21.61 37.47 -6.67
CA GLY A 256 -22.99 37.49 -6.15
C GLY A 256 -23.84 36.25 -6.51
N GLU A 257 -23.42 35.40 -7.42
CA GLU A 257 -24.16 34.21 -7.85
C GLU A 257 -23.85 32.98 -6.97
N LYS A 258 -24.54 32.84 -5.85
CA LYS A 258 -24.30 31.77 -4.85
C LYS A 258 -24.57 30.35 -5.39
N SER A 259 -25.55 30.19 -6.31
CA SER A 259 -25.93 28.89 -6.86
C SER A 259 -24.79 28.18 -7.57
N ASN A 260 -24.11 28.86 -8.49
CA ASN A 260 -23.00 28.29 -9.26
C ASN A 260 -21.76 28.03 -8.43
N GLN A 261 -21.52 28.83 -7.36
CA GLN A 261 -20.40 28.61 -6.45
C GLN A 261 -20.57 27.32 -5.64
N THR A 262 -21.78 27.05 -5.14
CA THR A 262 -22.08 25.82 -4.41
C THR A 262 -21.92 24.60 -5.33
N GLN A 263 -22.41 24.64 -6.56
CA GLN A 263 -22.27 23.54 -7.51
C GLN A 263 -20.81 23.26 -7.88
N LYS A 264 -19.99 24.29 -8.09
CA LYS A 264 -18.53 24.13 -8.30
C LYS A 264 -17.84 23.53 -7.10
N SER A 265 -18.21 23.94 -5.89
CA SER A 265 -17.66 23.39 -4.66
C SER A 265 -18.00 21.90 -4.51
N VAL A 266 -19.25 21.50 -4.78
CA VAL A 266 -19.69 20.11 -4.71
C VAL A 266 -18.97 19.25 -5.75
N TYR A 267 -18.89 19.68 -7.01
CA TYR A 267 -18.21 18.93 -8.06
C TYR A 267 -16.72 18.82 -7.80
N GLY A 268 -16.10 19.91 -7.28
CA GLY A 268 -14.70 19.90 -6.87
C GLY A 268 -14.43 18.92 -5.72
N ALA A 269 -15.33 18.87 -4.74
CA ALA A 269 -15.23 17.92 -3.63
C ALA A 269 -15.35 16.47 -4.11
N ILE A 270 -16.31 16.16 -4.98
CA ILE A 270 -16.48 14.80 -5.54
C ILE A 270 -15.26 14.39 -6.37
N ALA A 271 -14.75 15.28 -7.22
CA ALA A 271 -13.54 15.03 -8.00
C ALA A 271 -12.34 14.75 -7.09
N ALA A 272 -12.16 15.55 -6.03
CA ALA A 272 -11.08 15.37 -5.06
C ALA A 272 -11.20 14.05 -4.29
N ILE A 273 -12.39 13.69 -3.83
CA ILE A 273 -12.65 12.41 -3.14
C ILE A 273 -12.35 11.24 -4.09
N GLY A 274 -12.81 11.28 -5.34
CA GLY A 274 -12.55 10.25 -6.33
C GLY A 274 -11.06 10.09 -6.61
N PHE A 275 -10.33 11.20 -6.73
CA PHE A 275 -8.88 11.19 -6.93
C PHE A 275 -8.14 10.58 -5.72
N VAL A 276 -8.45 11.04 -4.51
CA VAL A 276 -7.79 10.56 -3.28
C VAL A 276 -8.09 9.08 -3.07
N ALA A 277 -9.33 8.64 -3.24
CA ALA A 277 -9.70 7.23 -3.12
C ALA A 277 -8.99 6.36 -4.17
N GLY A 278 -8.94 6.80 -5.43
CA GLY A 278 -8.20 6.14 -6.49
C GLY A 278 -6.70 6.03 -6.19
N ALA A 279 -6.09 7.12 -5.73
CA ALA A 279 -4.67 7.16 -5.37
C ALA A 279 -4.35 6.22 -4.19
N ILE A 280 -5.17 6.19 -3.15
CA ILE A 280 -5.00 5.27 -2.01
C ILE A 280 -5.08 3.82 -2.48
N LEU A 281 -6.06 3.47 -3.32
CA LEU A 281 -6.18 2.11 -3.86
C LEU A 281 -4.97 1.72 -4.71
N ILE A 282 -4.45 2.62 -5.55
CA ILE A 282 -3.26 2.38 -6.36
C ILE A 282 -2.04 2.18 -5.47
N LEU A 283 -1.83 3.05 -4.48
CA LEU A 283 -0.73 2.91 -3.52
C LEU A 283 -0.84 1.58 -2.77
N HIS A 284 -2.04 1.19 -2.35
CA HIS A 284 -2.27 -0.10 -1.71
C HIS A 284 -1.92 -1.27 -2.64
N ILE A 285 -2.33 -1.23 -3.91
CA ILE A 285 -1.99 -2.25 -4.90
C ILE A 285 -0.47 -2.31 -5.11
N ILE A 286 0.20 -1.18 -5.31
CA ILE A 286 1.64 -1.13 -5.52
C ILE A 286 2.39 -1.65 -4.29
N SER A 287 2.01 -1.22 -3.09
CA SER A 287 2.70 -1.61 -1.86
C SER A 287 2.52 -3.07 -1.47
N THR A 288 1.43 -3.69 -1.92
CA THR A 288 1.11 -5.07 -1.55
C THR A 288 1.56 -6.07 -2.63
N TYR A 289 1.79 -5.62 -3.87
CA TYR A 289 1.93 -6.55 -5.01
C TYR A 289 3.10 -6.25 -5.96
N TYR A 290 3.84 -5.17 -5.70
CA TYR A 290 5.05 -4.78 -6.41
C TYR A 290 6.16 -4.37 -5.44
#